data_393b6f15a145c9ce8a438f18e65f8c48
#
_entry.id   393b6f15a145c9ce8a438f18e65f8c48
#
_cell.length_a   1.000
_cell.length_b   1.000
_cell.length_c   1.000
_cell.angle_alpha   90.00
_cell.angle_beta   90.00
_cell.angle_gamma   90.00
#
_symmetry.space_group_name_H-M   'P 1'
#
loop_
_entity.id
_entity.type
_entity.pdbx_description
1 polymer ?
#
loop_
_entity_poly.entity_id
_entity_poly.type
_entity_poly.pdbx_seq_one_letter_code
_entity_poly.pdbx_strand_id
1 'polypeptide(L)'
;MDNVEKKYRKSIGNKIKLARSQTDYTQEKLAEKLSLSARYISQLERGIAFGSATTIVNICKALNINSDFLFDDIIKSNSPSLNERIDTNFLENYMQLNNYNKEIINTMTKQLLKMQK
;
A
#
# COMPACT_ATOMS: atom_id res chain seq x y z
N MET A 1 -9.15 9.12 -23.35
CA MET A 1 -8.85 9.07 -21.91
C MET A 1 -7.46 9.65 -21.66
N ASP A 2 -7.39 10.47 -20.67
CA ASP A 2 -6.20 11.17 -20.26
C ASP A 2 -5.11 10.17 -19.78
N ASN A 3 -3.85 10.42 -20.17
CA ASN A 3 -2.72 9.61 -19.73
C ASN A 3 -2.54 9.63 -18.20
N VAL A 4 -2.90 10.74 -17.56
CA VAL A 4 -2.81 10.90 -16.12
C VAL A 4 -3.78 9.94 -15.42
N GLU A 5 -5.03 9.88 -15.88
CA GLU A 5 -6.03 8.99 -15.31
C GLU A 5 -5.63 7.52 -15.48
N LYS A 6 -5.12 7.17 -16.66
CA LYS A 6 -4.63 5.80 -16.90
C LYS A 6 -3.49 5.44 -15.96
N LYS A 7 -2.58 6.39 -15.73
CA LYS A 7 -1.44 6.21 -14.82
C LYS A 7 -1.93 5.99 -13.39
N TYR A 8 -2.94 6.76 -12.96
CA TYR A 8 -3.50 6.61 -11.61
C TYR A 8 -4.14 5.25 -11.43
N ARG A 9 -4.92 4.79 -12.40
CA ARG A 9 -5.56 3.47 -12.30
C ARG A 9 -4.54 2.35 -12.25
N LYS A 10 -3.46 2.47 -13.00
CA LYS A 10 -2.39 1.47 -13.00
C LYS A 10 -1.67 1.44 -11.64
N SER A 11 -1.40 2.60 -11.07
CA SER A 11 -0.76 2.70 -9.75
C SER A 11 -1.64 2.05 -8.68
N ILE A 12 -2.92 2.38 -8.67
CA ILE A 12 -3.88 1.82 -7.72
C ILE A 12 -4.00 0.31 -7.90
N GLY A 13 -4.09 -0.13 -9.15
CA GLY A 13 -4.18 -1.55 -9.46
C GLY A 13 -2.96 -2.34 -8.98
N ASN A 14 -1.77 -1.78 -9.16
CA ASN A 14 -0.53 -2.39 -8.66
C ASN A 14 -0.54 -2.53 -7.14
N LYS A 15 -1.05 -1.52 -6.43
CA LYS A 15 -1.15 -1.56 -4.97
C LYS A 15 -2.14 -2.63 -4.51
N ILE A 16 -3.26 -2.76 -5.20
CA ILE A 16 -4.25 -3.80 -4.90
C ILE A 16 -3.62 -5.18 -5.10
N LYS A 17 -2.94 -5.38 -6.22
CA LYS A 17 -2.26 -6.66 -6.51
C LYS A 17 -1.21 -6.98 -5.45
N LEU A 18 -0.40 -5.99 -5.08
CA LEU A 18 0.62 -6.17 -4.06
C LEU A 18 0.00 -6.57 -2.72
N ALA A 19 -1.02 -5.85 -2.28
CA ALA A 19 -1.70 -6.15 -1.03
C ALA A 19 -2.32 -7.54 -1.06
N ARG A 20 -2.97 -7.91 -2.17
CA ARG A 20 -3.57 -9.24 -2.31
C ARG A 20 -2.49 -10.32 -2.25
N SER A 21 -1.34 -10.10 -2.88
CA SER A 21 -0.25 -11.09 -2.90
C SER A 21 0.32 -11.38 -1.50
N GLN A 22 0.10 -10.50 -0.56
CA GLN A 22 0.52 -10.68 0.83
C GLN A 22 -0.53 -11.40 1.68
N THR A 23 -1.62 -11.81 1.07
CA THR A 23 -2.70 -12.56 1.70
C THR A 23 -2.83 -13.93 1.04
N ASP A 24 -3.73 -14.76 1.56
CA ASP A 24 -4.07 -16.03 0.92
C ASP A 24 -5.12 -15.89 -0.19
N TYR A 25 -5.57 -14.67 -0.48
CA TYR A 25 -6.57 -14.46 -1.51
C TYR A 25 -5.97 -14.63 -2.91
N THR A 26 -6.58 -15.49 -3.70
CA THR A 26 -6.42 -15.46 -5.15
C THR A 26 -7.37 -14.40 -5.71
N GLN A 27 -7.24 -14.07 -6.99
CA GLN A 27 -8.20 -13.17 -7.64
C GLN A 27 -9.62 -13.71 -7.51
N GLU A 28 -9.80 -15.02 -7.69
CA GLU A 28 -11.09 -15.68 -7.60
C GLU A 28 -11.67 -15.59 -6.19
N LYS A 29 -10.87 -15.86 -5.18
CA LYS A 29 -11.33 -15.82 -3.79
C LYS A 29 -11.67 -14.41 -3.34
N LEU A 30 -10.87 -13.42 -3.74
CA LEU A 30 -11.18 -12.03 -3.44
C LEU A 30 -12.47 -11.60 -4.13
N ALA A 31 -12.64 -11.98 -5.38
CA ALA A 31 -13.86 -11.68 -6.13
C ALA A 31 -15.08 -12.29 -5.44
N GLU A 32 -14.97 -13.54 -5.02
CA GLU A 32 -16.06 -14.21 -4.29
C GLU A 32 -16.40 -13.47 -3.00
N LYS A 33 -15.40 -13.09 -2.24
CA LYS A 33 -15.55 -12.34 -0.99
C LYS A 33 -16.31 -11.03 -1.20
N LEU A 34 -16.07 -10.37 -2.33
CA LEU A 34 -16.62 -9.06 -2.63
C LEU A 34 -17.85 -9.12 -3.54
N SER A 35 -18.31 -10.30 -3.91
CA SER A 35 -19.41 -10.50 -4.86
C SER A 35 -19.13 -9.86 -6.22
N LEU A 36 -17.89 -9.98 -6.67
CA LEU A 36 -17.42 -9.47 -7.96
C LEU A 36 -16.92 -10.65 -8.80
N SER A 37 -16.66 -10.40 -10.09
CA SER A 37 -16.05 -11.42 -10.95
C SER A 37 -14.53 -11.38 -10.82
N ALA A 38 -13.89 -12.53 -11.00
CA ALA A 38 -12.42 -12.60 -11.03
C ALA A 38 -11.85 -11.76 -12.17
N ARG A 39 -12.55 -11.70 -13.29
CA ARG A 39 -12.18 -10.87 -14.43
C ARG A 39 -12.13 -9.40 -14.03
N TYR A 40 -13.11 -8.93 -13.27
CA TYR A 40 -13.15 -7.54 -12.82
C TYR A 40 -11.99 -7.24 -11.88
N ILE A 41 -11.68 -8.15 -10.94
CA ILE A 41 -10.50 -8.01 -10.07
C ILE A 41 -9.23 -7.91 -10.93
N SER A 42 -9.09 -8.77 -11.93
CA SER A 42 -7.96 -8.73 -12.84
C SER A 42 -7.85 -7.38 -13.56
N GLN A 43 -8.98 -6.84 -14.03
CA GLN A 43 -9.01 -5.55 -14.71
C GLN A 43 -8.62 -4.40 -13.78
N LEU A 44 -9.05 -4.45 -12.52
CA LEU A 44 -8.65 -3.46 -11.52
C LEU A 44 -7.14 -3.52 -11.27
N GLU A 45 -6.60 -4.71 -11.10
CA GLU A 45 -5.17 -4.89 -10.83
C GLU A 45 -4.29 -4.47 -12.00
N ARG A 46 -4.77 -4.61 -13.22
CA ARG A 46 -4.04 -4.19 -14.42
C ARG A 46 -4.24 -2.73 -14.78
N GLY A 47 -5.08 -2.02 -14.04
CA GLY A 47 -5.35 -0.61 -14.31
C GLY A 47 -6.25 -0.36 -15.51
N ILE A 48 -6.95 -1.40 -15.99
CA ILE A 48 -7.90 -1.29 -17.10
C ILE A 48 -9.22 -0.71 -16.62
N ALA A 49 -9.62 -1.05 -15.40
CA ALA A 49 -10.85 -0.56 -14.79
C ALA A 49 -10.52 0.15 -13.48
N PHE A 50 -11.41 1.04 -13.08
CA PHE A 50 -11.39 1.65 -11.76
C PHE A 50 -12.74 1.43 -11.12
N GLY A 51 -12.77 0.90 -9.91
CA GLY A 51 -14.01 0.59 -9.24
C GLY A 51 -14.73 1.81 -8.70
N SER A 52 -15.98 1.63 -8.34
CA SER A 52 -16.72 2.64 -7.59
C SER A 52 -16.08 2.86 -6.22
N ALA A 53 -16.45 3.95 -5.55
CA ALA A 53 -15.98 4.22 -4.20
C ALA A 53 -16.28 3.04 -3.27
N THR A 54 -17.49 2.47 -3.38
CA THR A 54 -17.89 1.32 -2.56
C THR A 54 -16.97 0.11 -2.82
N THR A 55 -16.66 -0.18 -4.09
CA THR A 55 -15.77 -1.28 -4.44
C THR A 55 -14.39 -1.07 -3.83
N ILE A 56 -13.83 0.12 -3.96
CA ILE A 56 -12.50 0.44 -3.43
C ILE A 56 -12.49 0.30 -1.90
N VAL A 57 -13.51 0.80 -1.22
CA VAL A 57 -13.62 0.69 0.24
C VAL A 57 -13.69 -0.79 0.66
N ASN A 58 -14.46 -1.60 -0.05
CA ASN A 58 -14.61 -3.02 0.27
C ASN A 58 -13.31 -3.79 0.02
N ILE A 59 -12.56 -3.44 -1.03
CA ILE A 59 -11.25 -4.02 -1.29
C ILE A 59 -10.29 -3.69 -0.14
N CYS A 60 -10.27 -2.43 0.28
CA CYS A 60 -9.41 -2.01 1.39
C CYS A 60 -9.74 -2.76 2.67
N LYS A 61 -11.02 -2.95 2.97
CA LYS A 61 -11.45 -3.71 4.14
C LYS A 61 -11.03 -5.18 4.04
N ALA A 62 -11.25 -5.80 2.89
CA ALA A 62 -10.92 -7.21 2.69
C ALA A 62 -9.42 -7.48 2.79
N LEU A 63 -8.61 -6.58 2.25
CA LEU A 63 -7.15 -6.72 2.24
C LEU A 63 -6.47 -6.07 3.45
N ASN A 64 -7.24 -5.42 4.32
CA ASN A 64 -6.75 -4.74 5.51
C ASN A 64 -5.69 -3.69 5.17
N ILE A 65 -5.96 -2.87 4.18
CA ILE A 65 -5.11 -1.75 3.78
C ILE A 65 -5.88 -0.45 3.95
N ASN A 66 -5.14 0.64 4.15
CA ASN A 66 -5.75 1.96 4.28
C ASN A 66 -5.61 2.74 2.97
N SER A 67 -6.30 3.86 2.91
CA SER A 67 -6.28 4.71 1.72
C SER A 67 -4.89 5.29 1.44
N ASP A 68 -4.12 5.56 2.48
CA ASP A 68 -2.76 6.09 2.31
C ASP A 68 -1.89 5.12 1.51
N PHE A 69 -1.95 3.83 1.84
CA PHE A 69 -1.24 2.82 1.08
C PHE A 69 -1.67 2.82 -0.39
N LEU A 70 -2.97 2.88 -0.62
CA LEU A 70 -3.53 2.75 -1.96
C LEU A 70 -3.18 3.94 -2.85
N PHE A 71 -3.19 5.16 -2.30
CA PHE A 71 -3.03 6.40 -3.05
C PHE A 71 -1.67 7.06 -2.88
N ASP A 72 -0.78 6.47 -2.11
CA ASP A 72 0.49 7.08 -1.72
C ASP A 72 1.35 7.48 -2.92
N ASP A 73 1.50 6.59 -3.88
CA ASP A 73 2.33 6.84 -5.07
C ASP A 73 1.74 7.95 -5.95
N ILE A 74 0.44 8.16 -5.88
CA ILE A 74 -0.25 9.19 -6.66
C ILE A 74 -0.09 10.55 -6.01
N ILE A 75 -0.35 10.62 -4.71
CA ILE A 75 -0.38 11.88 -3.97
C ILE A 75 1.02 12.43 -3.78
N LYS A 76 2.00 11.56 -3.57
CA LYS A 76 3.40 11.94 -3.39
C LYS A 76 4.16 11.98 -4.72
N SER A 77 3.46 12.14 -5.83
CA SER A 77 4.03 12.06 -7.18
C SER A 77 5.03 13.18 -7.50
N ASN A 78 5.08 14.22 -6.68
CA ASN A 78 6.06 15.29 -6.82
C ASN A 78 7.33 14.94 -6.07
N SER A 79 8.03 13.91 -6.52
CA SER A 79 9.34 13.46 -6.01
C SER A 79 9.58 13.82 -4.54
N PRO A 80 9.25 12.94 -3.59
CA PRO A 80 9.51 13.24 -2.19
C PRO A 80 10.98 13.61 -2.00
N SER A 81 11.27 14.48 -1.04
CA SER A 81 12.65 14.84 -0.72
C SER A 81 13.42 13.58 -0.33
N LEU A 82 14.74 13.64 -0.42
CA LEU A 82 15.59 12.52 0.00
C LEU A 82 15.28 12.09 1.43
N ASN A 83 15.04 13.06 2.31
CA ASN A 83 14.72 12.79 3.70
C ASN A 83 13.41 12.03 3.84
N GLU A 84 12.39 12.40 3.07
CA GLU A 84 11.10 11.69 3.07
C GLU A 84 11.26 10.25 2.60
N ARG A 85 12.09 10.02 1.57
CA ARG A 85 12.36 8.66 1.07
C ARG A 85 13.07 7.82 2.13
N ILE A 86 14.05 8.39 2.81
CA ILE A 86 14.80 7.70 3.86
C ILE A 86 13.86 7.33 5.01
N ASP A 87 13.02 8.29 5.42
CA ASP A 87 12.07 8.07 6.50
C ASP A 87 11.06 6.97 6.14
N THR A 88 10.58 6.97 4.91
CA THR A 88 9.64 5.96 4.43
C THR A 88 10.30 4.57 4.43
N ASN A 89 11.50 4.45 3.90
CA ASN A 89 12.25 3.19 3.88
C ASN A 89 12.55 2.69 5.28
N PHE A 90 12.93 3.58 6.17
CA PHE A 90 13.18 3.23 7.56
C PHE A 90 11.92 2.66 8.21
N LEU A 91 10.78 3.32 8.03
CA LEU A 91 9.51 2.88 8.61
C LEU A 91 9.10 1.52 8.06
N GLU A 92 9.20 1.33 6.75
CA GLU A 92 8.87 0.04 6.13
C GLU A 92 9.72 -1.08 6.69
N ASN A 93 11.02 -0.86 6.78
CA ASN A 93 11.95 -1.84 7.34
C ASN A 93 11.67 -2.10 8.81
N TYR A 94 11.39 -1.05 9.57
CA TYR A 94 11.09 -1.16 10.99
C TYR A 94 9.85 -2.03 11.24
N MET A 95 8.81 -1.83 10.43
CA MET A 95 7.56 -2.58 10.60
C MET A 95 7.70 -4.07 10.31
N GLN A 96 8.73 -4.46 9.56
CA GLN A 96 9.01 -5.88 9.28
C GLN A 96 9.79 -6.55 10.40
N LEU A 97 10.31 -5.81 11.36
CA LEU A 97 11.07 -6.36 12.47
C LEU A 97 10.14 -7.03 13.49
N ASN A 98 10.65 -8.05 14.21
CA ASN A 98 9.94 -8.61 15.33
C ASN A 98 9.98 -7.65 16.53
N ASN A 99 9.20 -7.93 17.56
CA ASN A 99 9.07 -7.03 18.71
C ASN A 99 10.41 -6.82 19.43
N TYR A 100 11.22 -7.88 19.53
CA TYR A 100 12.54 -7.78 20.19
C TYR A 100 13.44 -6.81 19.46
N ASN A 101 13.51 -6.94 18.13
CA ASN A 101 14.35 -6.05 17.30
C ASN A 101 13.81 -4.61 17.29
N LYS A 102 12.50 -4.43 17.36
CA LYS A 102 11.91 -3.10 17.49
C LYS A 102 12.32 -2.42 18.79
N GLU A 103 12.39 -3.18 19.90
CA GLU A 103 12.83 -2.65 21.18
C GLU A 103 14.29 -2.22 21.13
N ILE A 104 15.15 -3.00 20.47
CA ILE A 104 16.56 -2.64 20.29
C ILE A 104 16.67 -1.28 19.56
N ILE A 105 15.95 -1.13 18.47
CA ILE A 105 15.97 0.12 17.68
C ILE A 105 15.46 1.28 18.53
N ASN A 106 14.38 1.09 19.27
CA ASN A 106 13.82 2.14 20.13
C ASN A 106 14.79 2.54 21.24
N THR A 107 15.47 1.58 21.85
CA THR A 107 16.46 1.85 22.90
C THR A 107 17.64 2.65 22.33
N MET A 108 18.16 2.22 21.18
CA MET A 108 19.26 2.94 20.52
C MET A 108 18.85 4.36 20.13
N THR A 109 17.63 4.54 19.64
CA THR A 109 17.13 5.86 19.26
C THR A 109 17.06 6.77 20.49
N LYS A 110 16.54 6.29 21.61
CA LYS A 110 16.48 7.07 22.86
C LYS A 110 17.85 7.44 23.35
N GLN A 111 18.82 6.54 23.24
CA GLN A 111 20.20 6.79 23.63
C GLN A 111 20.81 7.90 22.79
N LEU A 112 20.62 7.82 21.49
CA LEU A 112 21.13 8.84 20.56
C LEU A 112 20.50 10.21 20.81
N LEU A 113 19.20 10.25 21.12
CA LEU A 113 18.52 11.51 21.44
C LEU A 113 19.09 12.16 22.70
N LYS A 114 19.45 11.36 23.71
CA LYS A 114 20.08 11.87 24.94
C LYS A 114 21.46 12.46 24.67
N MET A 115 22.19 11.92 23.69
CA MET A 115 23.52 12.38 23.33
C MET A 115 23.48 13.60 22.42
N GLN A 116 22.35 13.87 21.80
CA GLN A 116 22.17 15.01 20.90
C GLN A 116 21.93 16.27 21.72
N LYS A 117 22.64 17.34 21.39
CA LYS A 117 22.47 18.63 22.06
C LYS A 117 21.61 19.58 21.26
#